data_2e4881f53ea80256057927547e4769e9
#
_entry.id   2e4881f53ea80256057927547e4769e9
#
_cell.length_a   1.000
_cell.length_b   1.000
_cell.length_c   1.000
_cell.angle_alpha   90.00
_cell.angle_beta   90.00
_cell.angle_gamma   90.00
#
_symmetry.space_group_name_H-M   'P 1'
#
loop_
_entity.id
_entity.type
_entity.pdbx_description
1 polymer ?
#
loop_
_entity_poly.entity_id
_entity_poly.type
_entity_poly.pdbx_seq_one_letter_code
_entity_poly.pdbx_strand_id
1 'polypeptide(L)'
;MDRTDRTADRRALAIGWAVLLATAATGCVSMPSGGAPQRLEAPQNAADGLQVHVYPVAPRKGGSPRDLLAGFLDSSNADQANYDTAKQYLTALAAKTWKPDAGVVVLAGAPTPSGPTPSDDDITVRLTVEGKQVAGLDEQHTYQAHSGDSYQRSFTFVKETDGADKGEWRISDLPDGLIVDQTNFKNTYKPVHRYFFARTDPSAPGPQAARVLVPDPIYLRRRIDPLTEAAQATADGPSHWLGPVVASELDGVRVESAVIGDNRVATVKLQGGDPAACKQMAQQLFQTLADQQSKLDRIDLTFAGGAGCSLSSAEAALVAPGALAGADNGVQAFIQLEDGRLTRYLQEGMEPLPVPGVLGQAPQAGQFHPGAVAVRRDAAVAAVIGADGRDLVETELTEGGTYGEPVVSTRSAQPGKGLASPSWDGRQDLWLVDRDPAAPRVLLVRGRTVVQVQVEGLEGRTVQSLRISSDGTRIALLLSEGGGPTRLALGLVEHGGTPGAPTARITALRDIAPQLSEVAAVSWGDTDQLVVLGKETDRLQQLHFLGTDGSQSTDSPLQGGESMTALSATEARLPADPTSPSGPAVLTSSEHGLYRLKDNQWHEVPSKSEAKAFIYPG
;
A
#
# COMPACT_ATOMS: atom_id res chain seq x y z
N MET A 1 70.49 -64.94 -32.43
CA MET A 1 69.69 -64.88 -31.21
C MET A 1 69.81 -63.45 -30.70
N ASP A 2 68.73 -62.76 -30.47
CA ASP A 2 68.70 -61.45 -29.85
C ASP A 2 68.42 -60.20 -30.73
N ARG A 3 67.27 -60.17 -31.39
CA ARG A 3 66.78 -58.93 -32.02
C ARG A 3 65.26 -58.78 -32.05
N THR A 4 64.52 -59.66 -31.40
CA THR A 4 63.05 -59.68 -31.44
C THR A 4 62.36 -59.14 -30.16
N ASP A 5 63.05 -58.96 -29.02
CA ASP A 5 62.44 -58.58 -27.74
C ASP A 5 62.31 -57.06 -27.47
N ARG A 6 63.10 -56.22 -28.24
CA ARG A 6 63.03 -54.75 -28.01
C ARG A 6 61.91 -54.03 -28.75
N THR A 7 61.24 -54.72 -29.66
CA THR A 7 60.09 -54.10 -30.41
C THR A 7 58.78 -54.35 -29.80
N ALA A 8 58.64 -55.39 -28.98
CA ALA A 8 57.36 -55.69 -28.21
C ALA A 8 57.19 -54.70 -27.07
N ASP A 9 58.19 -54.37 -26.28
CA ASP A 9 58.15 -53.43 -25.19
C ASP A 9 57.86 -51.98 -25.63
N ARG A 10 58.37 -51.57 -26.78
CA ARG A 10 58.05 -50.22 -27.33
C ARG A 10 56.62 -50.10 -27.83
N ARG A 11 56.00 -51.18 -28.32
CA ARG A 11 54.60 -51.20 -28.76
C ARG A 11 53.67 -51.26 -27.59
N ALA A 12 54.01 -51.98 -26.53
CA ALA A 12 53.22 -52.02 -25.28
C ALA A 12 53.22 -50.64 -24.58
N LEU A 13 54.37 -49.94 -24.52
CA LEU A 13 54.45 -48.59 -23.96
C LEU A 13 53.72 -47.57 -24.82
N ALA A 14 53.74 -47.65 -26.15
CA ALA A 14 53.03 -46.77 -27.06
C ALA A 14 51.50 -46.97 -26.97
N ILE A 15 51.02 -48.17 -26.80
CA ILE A 15 49.61 -48.49 -26.60
C ILE A 15 49.14 -48.01 -25.21
N GLY A 16 49.96 -48.17 -24.14
CA GLY A 16 49.68 -47.66 -22.81
C GLY A 16 49.54 -46.13 -22.77
N TRP A 17 50.38 -45.41 -23.46
CA TRP A 17 50.29 -43.94 -23.58
C TRP A 17 49.13 -43.49 -24.48
N ALA A 18 48.76 -44.22 -25.52
CA ALA A 18 47.61 -43.95 -26.37
C ALA A 18 46.28 -44.16 -25.62
N VAL A 19 46.15 -45.16 -24.74
CA VAL A 19 44.98 -45.40 -23.89
C VAL A 19 44.89 -44.34 -22.78
N LEU A 20 46.02 -43.90 -22.19
CA LEU A 20 46.02 -42.81 -21.19
C LEU A 20 45.65 -41.45 -21.79
N LEU A 21 46.03 -41.16 -23.04
CA LEU A 21 45.62 -39.95 -23.72
C LEU A 21 44.15 -39.99 -24.21
N ALA A 22 43.63 -41.16 -24.51
CA ALA A 22 42.23 -41.34 -24.92
C ALA A 22 41.25 -41.20 -23.75
N THR A 23 41.66 -41.55 -22.51
CA THR A 23 40.85 -41.36 -21.29
C THR A 23 40.88 -39.91 -20.76
N ALA A 24 41.88 -39.11 -21.12
CA ALA A 24 41.95 -37.69 -20.78
C ALA A 24 41.11 -36.79 -21.71
N ALA A 25 40.63 -37.30 -22.86
CA ALA A 25 39.84 -36.52 -23.81
C ALA A 25 38.31 -36.68 -23.68
N THR A 26 37.80 -37.50 -22.75
CA THR A 26 36.36 -37.70 -22.51
C THR A 26 35.82 -36.87 -21.39
N GLY A 27 36.56 -35.89 -20.88
CA GLY A 27 36.14 -34.93 -19.86
C GLY A 27 35.47 -33.66 -20.43
N CYS A 28 34.89 -33.69 -21.62
CA CYS A 28 33.94 -32.64 -22.03
C CYS A 28 32.63 -32.90 -21.33
N VAL A 29 32.48 -32.31 -20.14
CA VAL A 29 31.17 -32.04 -19.56
C VAL A 29 30.36 -31.30 -20.63
N SER A 30 29.39 -31.96 -21.23
CA SER A 30 28.36 -31.33 -22.03
C SER A 30 27.62 -30.38 -21.11
N MET A 31 27.89 -29.08 -21.18
CA MET A 31 26.93 -28.10 -20.69
C MET A 31 25.60 -28.39 -21.40
N PRO A 32 24.51 -28.51 -20.68
CA PRO A 32 23.21 -28.63 -21.33
C PRO A 32 22.97 -27.32 -22.08
N SER A 33 23.00 -27.37 -23.39
CA SER A 33 22.70 -26.26 -24.29
C SER A 33 21.18 -26.18 -24.54
N GLY A 34 20.40 -26.15 -23.47
CA GLY A 34 18.95 -26.14 -23.63
C GLY A 34 18.18 -26.29 -22.34
N GLY A 35 18.46 -25.44 -21.37
CA GLY A 35 17.59 -25.13 -20.26
C GLY A 35 17.35 -23.63 -20.28
N ALA A 36 16.11 -23.20 -20.16
CA ALA A 36 15.84 -21.79 -19.90
C ALA A 36 16.72 -21.33 -18.73
N PRO A 37 17.37 -20.16 -18.80
CA PRO A 37 18.19 -19.67 -17.69
C PRO A 37 17.33 -19.64 -16.43
N GLN A 38 17.60 -20.53 -15.49
CA GLN A 38 17.06 -20.40 -14.16
C GLN A 38 17.72 -19.16 -13.56
N ARG A 39 16.96 -18.07 -13.46
CA ARG A 39 17.32 -17.00 -12.56
C ARG A 39 17.42 -17.64 -11.16
N LEU A 40 18.62 -17.70 -10.62
CA LEU A 40 18.80 -17.77 -9.17
C LEU A 40 18.07 -16.54 -8.65
N GLU A 41 16.91 -16.76 -8.04
CA GLU A 41 16.32 -15.74 -7.18
C GLU A 41 17.42 -15.41 -6.16
N ALA A 42 18.01 -14.23 -6.28
CA ALA A 42 18.74 -13.67 -5.16
C ALA A 42 17.75 -13.67 -4.00
N PRO A 43 18.10 -14.27 -2.85
CA PRO A 43 17.19 -14.26 -1.72
C PRO A 43 16.76 -12.81 -1.52
N GLN A 44 15.45 -12.56 -1.44
CA GLN A 44 14.89 -11.22 -1.21
C GLN A 44 15.48 -10.54 0.03
N ASN A 45 16.16 -11.29 0.88
CA ASN A 45 16.94 -10.83 2.03
C ASN A 45 18.34 -10.31 1.69
N ALA A 46 18.81 -10.36 0.44
CA ALA A 46 20.14 -9.82 0.07
C ALA A 46 20.19 -8.28 0.12
N ALA A 47 19.04 -7.61 0.00
CA ALA A 47 18.96 -6.17 0.19
C ALA A 47 19.07 -5.76 1.67
N ASP A 48 18.69 -6.65 2.61
CA ASP A 48 18.87 -6.42 4.06
C ASP A 48 20.33 -6.53 4.52
N GLY A 49 21.20 -7.14 3.72
CA GLY A 49 22.62 -7.39 4.10
C GLY A 49 23.56 -6.19 3.95
N LEU A 50 23.16 -5.09 3.29
CA LEU A 50 23.98 -3.89 3.09
C LEU A 50 23.50 -2.68 3.91
N GLN A 51 22.77 -2.91 4.99
CA GLN A 51 22.20 -1.84 5.79
C GLN A 51 23.28 -1.08 6.57
N VAL A 52 23.30 0.23 6.41
CA VAL A 52 24.15 1.14 7.18
C VAL A 52 23.72 1.10 8.65
N HIS A 53 24.63 0.62 9.52
CA HIS A 53 24.44 0.69 10.97
C HIS A 53 24.75 2.12 11.44
N VAL A 54 23.77 2.81 11.96
CA VAL A 54 24.00 4.08 12.66
C VAL A 54 24.35 3.73 14.12
N TYR A 55 25.65 3.75 14.44
CA TYR A 55 26.10 3.60 15.82
C TYR A 55 25.98 4.92 16.54
N PRO A 56 25.29 4.98 17.69
CA PRO A 56 25.19 6.20 18.45
C PRO A 56 26.56 6.56 19.05
N VAL A 57 26.93 7.84 18.97
CA VAL A 57 28.17 8.37 19.50
C VAL A 57 27.85 9.25 20.72
N ALA A 58 28.56 9.04 21.82
CA ALA A 58 28.39 9.88 23.01
C ALA A 58 28.92 11.32 22.80
N PRO A 59 28.39 12.32 23.53
CA PRO A 59 28.81 13.70 23.40
C PRO A 59 30.31 13.85 23.69
N ARG A 60 31.03 14.61 22.83
CA ARG A 60 32.46 14.88 23.03
C ARG A 60 32.64 16.00 24.04
N LYS A 61 33.65 15.87 24.93
CA LYS A 61 34.02 16.94 25.84
C LYS A 61 34.49 18.15 25.06
N GLY A 62 34.05 19.34 25.50
CA GLY A 62 34.34 20.60 24.83
C GLY A 62 33.63 20.78 23.49
N GLY A 63 32.64 19.94 23.17
CA GLY A 63 31.85 20.06 21.95
C GLY A 63 31.07 21.36 21.88
N SER A 64 31.01 21.97 20.69
CA SER A 64 30.18 23.17 20.49
C SER A 64 28.69 22.79 20.53
N PRO A 65 27.78 23.71 20.91
CA PRO A 65 26.33 23.43 20.84
C PRO A 65 25.85 22.95 19.47
N ARG A 66 26.45 23.38 18.38
CA ARG A 66 26.11 22.94 17.02
C ARG A 66 26.53 21.50 16.78
N ASP A 67 27.74 21.11 17.20
CA ASP A 67 28.19 19.70 17.10
C ASP A 67 27.40 18.77 18.01
N LEU A 68 27.04 19.25 19.21
CA LEU A 68 26.19 18.49 20.13
C LEU A 68 24.78 18.31 19.60
N LEU A 69 24.21 19.33 18.92
CA LEU A 69 22.89 19.19 18.29
C LEU A 69 22.93 18.16 17.15
N ALA A 70 23.93 18.21 16.28
CA ALA A 70 24.10 17.20 15.23
C ALA A 70 24.26 15.80 15.82
N GLY A 71 25.13 15.62 16.82
CA GLY A 71 25.33 14.34 17.50
C GLY A 71 24.08 13.84 18.24
N PHE A 72 23.28 14.73 18.83
CA PHE A 72 21.97 14.36 19.41
C PHE A 72 21.01 13.83 18.35
N LEU A 73 20.85 14.55 17.23
CA LEU A 73 19.97 14.15 16.13
C LEU A 73 20.38 12.78 15.55
N ASP A 74 21.68 12.57 15.33
CA ASP A 74 22.20 11.29 14.86
C ASP A 74 21.97 10.16 15.90
N SER A 75 22.25 10.42 17.17
CA SER A 75 22.11 9.42 18.25
C SER A 75 20.65 9.11 18.55
N SER A 76 19.72 10.04 18.37
CA SER A 76 18.28 9.80 18.54
C SER A 76 17.69 8.91 17.44
N ASN A 77 18.35 8.85 16.27
CA ASN A 77 17.96 8.00 15.14
C ASN A 77 18.67 6.63 15.13
N ALA A 78 19.59 6.38 16.08
CA ALA A 78 20.31 5.13 16.17
C ALA A 78 19.46 3.96 16.72
N ASP A 79 19.89 2.71 16.46
CA ASP A 79 19.19 1.49 16.86
C ASP A 79 19.33 1.20 18.37
N GLN A 80 18.82 2.07 19.23
CA GLN A 80 18.75 1.89 20.68
C GLN A 80 17.32 2.02 21.19
N ALA A 81 16.83 0.99 21.89
CA ALA A 81 15.45 0.94 22.38
C ALA A 81 15.11 2.07 23.37
N ASN A 82 16.09 2.47 24.23
CA ASN A 82 15.87 3.44 25.32
C ASN A 82 16.49 4.80 25.06
N TYR A 83 17.08 5.03 23.88
CA TYR A 83 17.79 6.28 23.55
C TYR A 83 18.90 6.68 24.54
N ASP A 84 19.57 5.70 25.15
CA ASP A 84 20.52 5.95 26.25
C ASP A 84 21.67 6.87 25.83
N THR A 85 22.16 6.78 24.60
CA THR A 85 23.22 7.66 24.11
C THR A 85 22.68 9.06 23.79
N ALA A 86 21.51 9.18 23.18
CA ALA A 86 20.88 10.47 22.91
C ALA A 86 20.61 11.24 24.22
N LYS A 87 20.18 10.57 25.28
CA LYS A 87 19.94 11.16 26.61
C LYS A 87 21.20 11.76 27.23
N GLN A 88 22.41 11.33 26.85
CA GLN A 88 23.66 11.92 27.36
C GLN A 88 23.93 13.34 26.82
N TYR A 89 23.28 13.75 25.75
CA TYR A 89 23.32 15.13 25.23
C TYR A 89 22.42 16.09 26.00
N LEU A 90 21.53 15.56 26.84
CA LEU A 90 20.52 16.30 27.58
C LEU A 90 20.98 16.62 29.02
N THR A 91 20.43 17.66 29.61
CA THR A 91 20.51 17.86 31.07
C THR A 91 19.75 16.74 31.77
N ALA A 92 20.06 16.50 33.04
CA ALA A 92 19.38 15.44 33.82
C ALA A 92 17.84 15.62 33.88
N LEU A 93 17.35 16.86 33.86
CA LEU A 93 15.93 17.17 33.82
C LEU A 93 15.34 16.86 32.43
N ALA A 94 15.96 17.38 31.37
CA ALA A 94 15.50 17.14 29.99
C ALA A 94 15.50 15.66 29.63
N ALA A 95 16.50 14.88 30.05
CA ALA A 95 16.56 13.45 29.83
C ALA A 95 15.41 12.64 30.48
N LYS A 96 14.81 13.18 31.57
CA LYS A 96 13.65 12.57 32.25
C LYS A 96 12.31 12.99 31.65
N THR A 97 12.24 14.20 31.10
CA THR A 97 10.98 14.79 30.62
C THR A 97 10.74 14.61 29.12
N TRP A 98 11.81 14.47 28.33
CA TRP A 98 11.74 14.26 26.90
C TRP A 98 11.03 12.95 26.54
N LYS A 99 10.08 13.04 25.63
CA LYS A 99 9.26 11.95 25.13
C LYS A 99 9.63 11.62 23.67
N PRO A 100 10.60 10.75 23.42
CA PRO A 100 11.04 10.39 22.07
C PRO A 100 9.92 9.73 21.23
N ASP A 101 9.02 8.99 21.87
CA ASP A 101 7.95 8.24 21.21
C ASP A 101 6.68 9.07 20.95
N ALA A 102 6.71 10.40 21.23
CA ALA A 102 5.58 11.29 20.95
C ALA A 102 5.32 11.50 19.44
N GLY A 103 6.23 11.07 18.59
CA GLY A 103 6.10 11.12 17.13
C GLY A 103 7.44 11.30 16.43
N VAL A 104 7.40 11.31 15.09
CA VAL A 104 8.58 11.49 14.24
C VAL A 104 8.27 12.55 13.19
N VAL A 105 9.16 13.52 13.05
CA VAL A 105 9.13 14.50 11.95
C VAL A 105 10.12 14.08 10.88
N VAL A 106 9.65 13.93 9.63
CA VAL A 106 10.48 13.54 8.50
C VAL A 106 10.72 14.74 7.60
N LEU A 107 11.97 15.12 7.47
CA LEU A 107 12.42 16.24 6.63
C LEU A 107 12.89 15.74 5.26
N ALA A 108 12.72 16.54 4.22
CA ALA A 108 13.16 16.22 2.85
C ALA A 108 14.67 15.97 2.74
N GLY A 109 15.46 16.60 3.58
CA GLY A 109 16.91 16.47 3.65
C GLY A 109 17.42 16.61 5.07
N ALA A 110 18.72 16.52 5.26
CA ALA A 110 19.35 16.62 6.57
C ALA A 110 18.92 17.91 7.30
N PRO A 111 18.52 17.81 8.58
CA PRO A 111 18.17 18.98 9.40
C PRO A 111 19.34 19.97 9.47
N THR A 112 19.06 21.24 9.24
CA THR A 112 20.10 22.29 9.23
C THR A 112 20.03 23.09 10.52
N PRO A 113 21.05 22.99 11.41
CA PRO A 113 21.14 23.83 12.59
C PRO A 113 21.49 25.30 12.23
N SER A 114 20.70 26.25 12.73
CA SER A 114 20.95 27.70 12.62
C SER A 114 20.98 28.32 14.00
N GLY A 115 21.63 29.48 14.12
CA GLY A 115 21.70 30.25 15.36
C GLY A 115 23.10 30.78 15.68
N PRO A 116 23.25 31.54 16.78
CA PRO A 116 24.49 32.19 17.15
C PRO A 116 25.57 31.18 17.59
N THR A 117 26.83 31.53 17.36
CA THR A 117 27.96 30.83 17.97
C THR A 117 28.19 31.47 19.35
N PRO A 118 28.16 30.68 20.45
CA PRO A 118 28.33 31.22 21.78
C PRO A 118 29.75 31.75 21.97
N SER A 119 29.87 32.84 22.76
CA SER A 119 31.13 33.34 23.31
C SER A 119 31.54 32.53 24.55
N ASP A 120 32.76 32.74 25.04
CA ASP A 120 33.26 32.02 26.24
C ASP A 120 32.44 32.32 27.50
N ASP A 121 31.87 33.54 27.58
CA ASP A 121 31.07 34.04 28.72
C ASP A 121 29.60 33.58 28.66
N ASP A 122 29.16 33.04 27.53
CA ASP A 122 27.78 32.58 27.38
C ASP A 122 27.55 31.29 28.16
N ILE A 123 26.49 31.27 28.97
CA ILE A 123 26.04 30.12 29.74
C ILE A 123 24.78 29.49 29.15
N THR A 124 24.14 30.17 28.17
CA THR A 124 22.93 29.69 27.48
C THR A 124 22.98 30.10 26.02
N VAL A 125 22.62 29.20 25.12
CA VAL A 125 22.45 29.49 23.69
C VAL A 125 21.26 28.78 23.14
N ARG A 126 20.55 29.38 22.19
CA ARG A 126 19.43 28.77 21.47
C ARG A 126 19.82 28.57 20.02
N LEU A 127 19.68 27.31 19.57
CA LEU A 127 19.80 26.92 18.17
C LEU A 127 18.45 26.51 17.63
N THR A 128 18.26 26.63 16.34
CA THR A 128 17.05 26.25 15.64
C THR A 128 17.38 25.20 14.58
N VAL A 129 16.57 24.14 14.50
CA VAL A 129 16.62 23.17 13.41
C VAL A 129 15.58 23.57 12.38
N GLU A 130 16.00 23.66 11.13
CA GLU A 130 15.18 24.06 10.00
C GLU A 130 15.18 22.99 8.93
N GLY A 131 14.08 22.91 8.15
CA GLY A 131 13.93 21.99 7.02
C GLY A 131 12.57 22.08 6.35
N LYS A 132 12.32 21.19 5.41
CA LYS A 132 11.00 21.00 4.77
C LYS A 132 10.41 19.69 5.26
N GLN A 133 9.27 19.73 5.92
CA GLN A 133 8.59 18.54 6.40
C GLN A 133 7.83 17.87 5.26
N VAL A 134 8.18 16.63 4.94
CA VAL A 134 7.54 15.81 3.89
C VAL A 134 6.66 14.71 4.45
N ALA A 135 6.88 14.34 5.71
CA ALA A 135 6.04 13.37 6.42
C ALA A 135 6.16 13.52 7.94
N GLY A 136 5.34 12.76 8.66
CA GLY A 136 5.45 12.56 10.09
C GLY A 136 4.88 11.22 10.50
N LEU A 137 5.26 10.74 11.69
CA LEU A 137 4.56 9.67 12.41
C LEU A 137 3.95 10.28 13.66
N ASP A 138 2.72 9.88 13.97
CA ASP A 138 2.10 10.18 15.25
C ASP A 138 2.55 9.21 16.36
N GLU A 139 1.99 9.34 17.56
CA GLU A 139 2.26 8.45 18.70
C GLU A 139 1.82 6.99 18.49
N GLN A 140 0.94 6.73 17.51
CA GLN A 140 0.55 5.38 17.08
C GLN A 140 1.41 4.86 15.91
N HIS A 141 2.48 5.57 15.56
CA HIS A 141 3.34 5.27 14.41
C HIS A 141 2.64 5.30 13.06
N THR A 142 1.48 5.99 12.96
CA THR A 142 0.75 6.17 11.71
C THR A 142 1.42 7.26 10.86
N TYR A 143 1.65 6.96 9.60
CA TYR A 143 2.27 7.90 8.66
C TYR A 143 1.29 8.98 8.23
N GLN A 144 1.78 10.20 8.13
CA GLN A 144 1.07 11.36 7.62
C GLN A 144 1.93 12.07 6.58
N ALA A 145 1.45 12.15 5.35
CA ALA A 145 2.12 12.89 4.28
C ALA A 145 1.98 14.41 4.48
N HIS A 146 3.03 15.17 4.15
CA HIS A 146 3.05 16.62 4.16
C HIS A 146 3.50 17.17 2.80
N SER A 147 3.11 18.42 2.50
CA SER A 147 3.40 19.09 1.21
C SER A 147 4.82 19.65 1.08
N GLY A 148 5.66 19.46 2.06
CA GLY A 148 6.99 20.10 2.13
C GLY A 148 6.96 21.45 2.82
N ASP A 149 6.08 21.61 3.80
CA ASP A 149 5.94 22.83 4.60
C ASP A 149 7.21 23.16 5.38
N SER A 150 7.42 24.45 5.65
CA SER A 150 8.57 24.90 6.43
C SER A 150 8.48 24.39 7.86
N TYR A 151 9.51 23.66 8.28
CA TYR A 151 9.67 23.17 9.63
C TYR A 151 10.74 23.97 10.36
N GLN A 152 10.43 24.40 11.58
CA GLN A 152 11.37 25.13 12.43
C GLN A 152 11.11 24.79 13.91
N ARG A 153 12.14 24.34 14.64
CA ARG A 153 12.08 24.05 16.09
C ARG A 153 13.36 24.46 16.78
N SER A 154 13.21 25.02 18.01
CA SER A 154 14.30 25.51 18.81
C SER A 154 14.80 24.50 19.83
N PHE A 155 16.09 24.52 20.08
CA PHE A 155 16.82 23.77 21.10
C PHE A 155 17.59 24.74 21.96
N THR A 156 17.40 24.67 23.28
CA THR A 156 18.12 25.51 24.23
C THR A 156 19.26 24.73 24.88
N PHE A 157 20.46 25.25 24.81
CA PHE A 157 21.66 24.70 25.43
C PHE A 157 22.05 25.51 26.66
N VAL A 158 22.54 24.83 27.70
CA VAL A 158 23.09 25.43 28.89
C VAL A 158 24.43 24.78 29.23
N LYS A 159 25.36 25.56 29.83
CA LYS A 159 26.56 24.99 30.43
C LYS A 159 26.21 24.39 31.80
N GLU A 160 26.55 23.13 32.01
CA GLU A 160 26.34 22.46 33.30
C GLU A 160 27.18 23.14 34.41
N THR A 161 26.55 23.41 35.53
CA THR A 161 27.19 24.10 36.67
C THR A 161 27.85 23.14 37.65
N ASP A 162 27.38 21.90 37.70
CA ASP A 162 27.73 20.88 38.70
C ASP A 162 28.02 19.52 38.08
N GLY A 163 28.58 18.62 38.87
CA GLY A 163 28.76 17.21 38.47
C GLY A 163 29.96 16.98 37.56
N ALA A 164 29.94 15.78 36.90
CA ALA A 164 31.03 15.33 36.03
C ALA A 164 31.11 16.12 34.71
N ASP A 165 30.01 16.75 34.33
CA ASP A 165 29.86 17.53 33.08
C ASP A 165 29.95 19.03 33.31
N LYS A 166 30.48 19.47 34.46
CA LYS A 166 30.63 20.90 34.77
C LYS A 166 31.40 21.64 33.67
N GLY A 167 30.79 22.70 33.15
CA GLY A 167 31.34 23.54 32.08
C GLY A 167 31.01 23.00 30.66
N GLU A 168 30.46 21.79 30.55
CA GLU A 168 30.05 21.24 29.27
C GLU A 168 28.65 21.71 28.86
N TRP A 169 28.42 21.89 27.57
CA TRP A 169 27.11 22.20 27.03
C TRP A 169 26.18 20.97 27.03
N ARG A 170 24.93 21.17 27.46
CA ARG A 170 23.86 20.17 27.36
C ARG A 170 22.56 20.81 26.91
N ILE A 171 21.71 20.06 26.23
CA ILE A 171 20.37 20.51 25.81
C ILE A 171 19.47 20.50 27.04
N SER A 172 18.92 21.66 27.38
CA SER A 172 18.00 21.84 28.53
C SER A 172 16.54 21.90 28.11
N ASP A 173 16.26 22.28 26.85
CA ASP A 173 14.90 22.36 26.29
C ASP A 173 14.94 21.96 24.84
N LEU A 174 14.01 21.08 24.47
CA LEU A 174 13.89 20.48 23.14
C LEU A 174 12.44 20.05 22.86
N PRO A 175 12.02 19.93 21.59
CA PRO A 175 10.72 19.36 21.25
C PRO A 175 10.64 17.88 21.62
N ASP A 176 9.45 17.41 21.96
CA ASP A 176 9.14 16.00 22.05
C ASP A 176 9.20 15.34 20.66
N GLY A 177 9.37 14.01 20.64
CA GLY A 177 9.52 13.22 19.41
C GLY A 177 10.93 13.24 18.82
N LEU A 178 11.03 12.76 17.60
CA LEU A 178 12.27 12.62 16.83
C LEU A 178 12.23 13.47 15.57
N ILE A 179 13.40 13.89 15.10
CA ILE A 179 13.58 14.59 13.82
C ILE A 179 14.54 13.76 12.98
N VAL A 180 14.11 13.35 11.79
CA VAL A 180 14.87 12.49 10.88
C VAL A 180 14.75 13.01 9.45
N ASP A 181 15.78 12.84 8.64
CA ASP A 181 15.64 13.03 7.20
C ASP A 181 15.04 11.79 6.51
N GLN A 182 14.52 12.00 5.30
CA GLN A 182 13.83 10.97 4.54
C GLN A 182 14.70 9.72 4.27
N THR A 183 16.01 9.88 4.08
CA THR A 183 16.94 8.77 3.84
C THR A 183 17.10 7.92 5.10
N ASN A 184 17.36 8.57 6.24
CA ASN A 184 17.46 7.90 7.53
C ASN A 184 16.13 7.29 7.96
N PHE A 185 14.99 7.94 7.66
CA PHE A 185 13.67 7.38 7.92
C PHE A 185 13.50 6.03 7.19
N LYS A 186 13.76 5.96 5.89
CA LYS A 186 13.69 4.72 5.10
C LYS A 186 14.63 3.62 5.59
N ASN A 187 15.79 4.00 6.12
CA ASN A 187 16.78 3.05 6.65
C ASN A 187 16.39 2.49 8.02
N THR A 188 15.76 3.32 8.88
CA THR A 188 15.46 2.99 10.28
C THR A 188 14.08 2.36 10.44
N TYR A 189 13.09 2.84 9.70
CA TYR A 189 11.70 2.40 9.79
C TYR A 189 11.31 1.51 8.62
N LYS A 190 10.34 0.62 8.87
CA LYS A 190 9.68 -0.18 7.83
C LYS A 190 8.17 -0.11 8.01
N PRO A 191 7.39 -0.17 6.92
CA PRO A 191 5.95 -0.34 7.03
C PRO A 191 5.62 -1.71 7.62
N VAL A 192 4.63 -1.76 8.48
CA VAL A 192 4.04 -2.95 9.07
C VAL A 192 2.54 -2.81 8.96
N HIS A 193 1.87 -3.75 8.31
CA HIS A 193 0.42 -3.76 8.25
C HIS A 193 -0.14 -4.54 9.43
N ARG A 194 -0.95 -3.87 10.23
CA ARG A 194 -1.83 -4.49 11.22
C ARG A 194 -3.15 -4.83 10.55
N TYR A 195 -3.81 -5.86 10.99
CA TYR A 195 -5.03 -6.31 10.34
C TYR A 195 -6.20 -6.41 11.32
N PHE A 196 -7.31 -5.76 10.96
CA PHE A 196 -8.51 -5.68 11.77
C PHE A 196 -9.73 -6.08 10.97
N PHE A 197 -10.74 -6.68 11.59
CA PHE A 197 -11.95 -7.06 10.89
C PHE A 197 -12.78 -5.84 10.51
N ALA A 198 -13.18 -5.73 9.25
CA ALA A 198 -14.20 -4.78 8.85
C ALA A 198 -15.44 -4.95 9.74
N ARG A 199 -15.99 -3.85 10.25
CA ARG A 199 -17.25 -3.93 11.00
C ARG A 199 -18.34 -4.50 10.12
N THR A 200 -19.14 -5.40 10.69
CA THR A 200 -20.27 -5.96 9.97
C THR A 200 -21.33 -4.89 9.75
N ASP A 201 -21.82 -4.81 8.51
CA ASP A 201 -22.94 -3.95 8.18
C ASP A 201 -24.25 -4.57 8.75
N PRO A 202 -24.92 -3.92 9.70
CA PRO A 202 -26.13 -4.45 10.30
C PRO A 202 -27.31 -4.52 9.31
N SER A 203 -27.21 -3.83 8.18
CA SER A 203 -28.23 -3.82 7.13
C SER A 203 -27.97 -4.83 6.01
N ALA A 204 -26.83 -5.52 6.02
CA ALA A 204 -26.42 -6.44 4.96
C ALA A 204 -26.82 -7.90 5.24
N PRO A 205 -27.61 -8.56 4.38
CA PRO A 205 -27.95 -9.96 4.54
C PRO A 205 -26.91 -10.91 3.90
N GLY A 206 -26.78 -12.12 4.46
CA GLY A 206 -26.07 -13.24 3.82
C GLY A 206 -24.59 -12.97 3.50
N PRO A 207 -24.13 -13.23 2.27
CA PRO A 207 -22.71 -13.09 1.87
C PRO A 207 -22.14 -11.70 2.04
N GLN A 208 -22.99 -10.66 2.01
CA GLN A 208 -22.58 -9.27 2.23
C GLN A 208 -22.10 -9.00 3.66
N ALA A 209 -22.46 -9.89 4.62
CA ALA A 209 -21.98 -9.85 6.00
C ALA A 209 -20.64 -10.59 6.20
N ALA A 210 -19.97 -11.05 5.13
CA ALA A 210 -18.70 -11.76 5.23
C ALA A 210 -17.64 -10.92 5.95
N ARG A 211 -16.98 -11.52 6.94
CA ARG A 211 -15.86 -10.89 7.65
C ARG A 211 -14.62 -10.89 6.74
N VAL A 212 -13.96 -9.78 6.67
CA VAL A 212 -12.70 -9.61 5.94
C VAL A 212 -11.77 -8.71 6.77
N LEU A 213 -10.47 -8.96 6.67
CA LEU A 213 -9.45 -8.15 7.32
C LEU A 213 -9.11 -6.94 6.46
N VAL A 214 -8.94 -5.81 7.13
CA VAL A 214 -8.58 -4.51 6.57
C VAL A 214 -7.18 -4.17 7.06
N PRO A 215 -6.23 -3.85 6.18
CA PRO A 215 -4.89 -3.44 6.57
C PRO A 215 -4.89 -2.01 7.14
N ASP A 216 -4.08 -1.81 8.16
CA ASP A 216 -3.83 -0.55 8.87
C ASP A 216 -2.31 -0.35 8.97
N PRO A 217 -1.69 0.40 8.05
CA PRO A 217 -0.24 0.55 8.00
C PRO A 217 0.28 1.44 9.12
N ILE A 218 1.37 1.01 9.74
CA ILE A 218 2.19 1.79 10.67
C ILE A 218 3.67 1.62 10.33
N TYR A 219 4.53 2.42 10.97
CA TYR A 219 5.97 2.37 10.75
C TYR A 219 6.71 2.01 12.04
N LEU A 220 7.32 0.83 12.09
CA LEU A 220 8.11 0.35 13.22
C LEU A 220 9.59 0.35 12.89
N ARG A 221 10.43 0.44 13.92
CA ARG A 221 11.88 0.31 13.77
C ARG A 221 12.27 -1.09 13.33
N ARG A 222 13.14 -1.20 12.32
CA ARG A 222 13.50 -2.47 11.67
C ARG A 222 14.14 -3.50 12.59
N ARG A 223 14.85 -3.08 13.66
CA ARG A 223 15.81 -3.90 14.39
C ARG A 223 15.47 -4.19 15.85
N ILE A 224 14.38 -3.72 16.36
CA ILE A 224 13.96 -3.92 17.75
C ILE A 224 12.84 -4.94 17.76
N ASP A 225 13.18 -6.22 17.97
CA ASP A 225 12.25 -7.37 18.04
C ASP A 225 11.03 -7.24 17.12
N PRO A 226 11.25 -7.17 15.80
CA PRO A 226 10.24 -6.68 14.86
C PRO A 226 8.97 -7.54 14.80
N LEU A 227 9.04 -8.82 15.17
CA LEU A 227 7.88 -9.71 15.14
C LEU A 227 7.01 -9.51 16.39
N THR A 228 7.63 -9.42 17.58
CA THR A 228 6.90 -9.16 18.83
C THR A 228 6.30 -7.76 18.80
N GLU A 229 7.05 -6.76 18.33
CA GLU A 229 6.55 -5.38 18.20
C GLU A 229 5.38 -5.27 17.20
N ALA A 230 5.43 -5.95 16.05
CA ALA A 230 4.33 -5.97 15.08
C ALA A 230 3.09 -6.66 15.66
N ALA A 231 3.26 -7.79 16.37
CA ALA A 231 2.17 -8.49 17.02
C ALA A 231 1.56 -7.66 18.17
N GLN A 232 2.40 -6.99 18.99
CA GLN A 232 1.94 -6.12 20.07
C GLN A 232 1.21 -4.91 19.50
N ALA A 233 1.75 -4.25 18.49
CA ALA A 233 1.09 -3.11 17.83
C ALA A 233 -0.30 -3.50 17.27
N THR A 234 -0.48 -4.75 16.83
CA THR A 234 -1.80 -5.25 16.42
C THR A 234 -2.72 -5.44 17.62
N ALA A 235 -2.18 -5.90 18.76
CA ALA A 235 -2.94 -6.05 20.01
C ALA A 235 -3.31 -4.69 20.65
N ASP A 236 -2.51 -3.65 20.44
CA ASP A 236 -2.78 -2.28 20.90
C ASP A 236 -3.98 -1.63 20.18
N GLY A 237 -4.47 -2.27 19.11
CA GLY A 237 -5.67 -1.85 18.38
C GLY A 237 -5.38 -1.05 17.11
N PRO A 238 -6.44 -0.67 16.38
CA PRO A 238 -6.34 0.07 15.12
C PRO A 238 -5.91 1.52 15.35
N SER A 239 -5.43 2.16 14.28
CA SER A 239 -5.21 3.60 14.26
C SER A 239 -6.51 4.37 14.57
N HIS A 240 -6.36 5.57 15.14
CA HIS A 240 -7.50 6.44 15.42
C HIS A 240 -8.35 6.69 14.17
N TRP A 241 -7.68 6.76 13.00
CA TRP A 241 -8.38 6.97 11.75
C TRP A 241 -9.22 5.76 11.35
N LEU A 242 -8.67 4.54 11.35
CA LEU A 242 -9.38 3.34 10.88
C LEU A 242 -10.37 2.76 11.91
N GLY A 243 -10.16 3.02 13.21
CA GLY A 243 -10.94 2.48 14.32
C GLY A 243 -12.46 2.53 14.18
N PRO A 244 -13.08 3.61 13.64
CA PRO A 244 -14.54 3.69 13.46
C PRO A 244 -15.14 2.56 12.60
N VAL A 245 -14.42 2.02 11.62
CA VAL A 245 -14.93 1.06 10.62
C VAL A 245 -14.40 -0.37 10.79
N VAL A 246 -13.55 -0.60 11.80
CA VAL A 246 -13.00 -1.94 12.08
C VAL A 246 -13.20 -2.37 13.53
N ALA A 247 -13.00 -3.65 13.79
CA ALA A 247 -13.03 -4.25 15.12
C ALA A 247 -11.82 -5.16 15.33
N SER A 248 -11.31 -5.21 16.56
CA SER A 248 -10.25 -6.10 17.00
C SER A 248 -10.81 -7.21 17.88
N GLU A 249 -10.24 -8.40 17.79
CA GLU A 249 -10.49 -9.50 18.74
C GLU A 249 -9.34 -9.60 19.77
N LEU A 250 -8.36 -8.68 19.68
CA LEU A 250 -7.17 -8.63 20.54
C LEU A 250 -7.30 -7.62 21.68
N ASP A 251 -8.49 -7.11 21.96
CA ASP A 251 -8.71 -6.13 23.00
C ASP A 251 -8.28 -6.68 24.37
N GLY A 252 -7.44 -5.93 25.10
CA GLY A 252 -6.90 -6.33 26.39
C GLY A 252 -5.86 -7.48 26.34
N VAL A 253 -5.37 -7.81 25.14
CA VAL A 253 -4.28 -8.79 24.94
C VAL A 253 -2.93 -8.11 25.03
N ARG A 254 -1.98 -8.75 25.72
CA ARG A 254 -0.57 -8.39 25.67
C ARG A 254 0.21 -9.53 25.02
N VAL A 255 1.09 -9.19 24.08
CA VAL A 255 1.98 -10.15 23.43
C VAL A 255 3.26 -10.27 24.25
N GLU A 256 3.57 -11.46 24.75
CA GLU A 256 4.84 -11.72 25.45
C GLU A 256 5.98 -11.97 24.48
N SER A 257 5.71 -12.69 23.40
CA SER A 257 6.69 -12.98 22.35
C SER A 257 6.02 -13.48 21.08
N ALA A 258 6.62 -13.15 19.93
CA ALA A 258 6.27 -13.71 18.63
C ALA A 258 7.54 -14.17 17.90
N VAL A 259 7.59 -15.45 17.52
CA VAL A 259 8.74 -16.04 16.85
C VAL A 259 8.28 -16.87 15.66
N ILE A 260 8.99 -16.80 14.55
CA ILE A 260 8.76 -17.67 13.38
C ILE A 260 9.95 -18.64 13.29
N GLY A 261 9.64 -19.93 13.36
CA GLY A 261 10.65 -20.99 13.26
C GLY A 261 10.98 -21.35 11.80
N ASP A 262 12.07 -22.10 11.60
CA ASP A 262 12.52 -22.59 10.27
C ASP A 262 11.45 -23.46 9.58
N ASN A 263 10.51 -24.04 10.34
CA ASN A 263 9.36 -24.78 9.85
C ASN A 263 8.21 -23.88 9.36
N ARG A 264 8.43 -22.58 9.26
CA ARG A 264 7.43 -21.57 8.82
C ARG A 264 6.16 -21.54 9.68
N VAL A 265 6.31 -21.82 10.96
CA VAL A 265 5.26 -21.72 11.96
C VAL A 265 5.55 -20.52 12.86
N ALA A 266 4.60 -19.60 12.97
CA ALA A 266 4.64 -18.55 13.96
C ALA A 266 4.14 -19.10 15.32
N THR A 267 4.89 -18.88 16.37
CA THR A 267 4.46 -19.16 17.75
C THR A 267 4.34 -17.86 18.48
N VAL A 268 3.13 -17.55 18.97
CA VAL A 268 2.85 -16.32 19.70
C VAL A 268 2.32 -16.65 21.09
N LYS A 269 2.94 -16.04 22.11
CA LYS A 269 2.51 -16.16 23.51
C LYS A 269 1.75 -14.92 23.93
N LEU A 270 0.57 -15.13 24.48
CA LEU A 270 -0.39 -14.09 24.83
C LEU A 270 -0.70 -14.09 26.34
N GLN A 271 -0.87 -12.89 26.89
CA GLN A 271 -1.49 -12.66 28.20
C GLN A 271 -2.82 -11.95 28.02
N GLY A 272 -3.87 -12.41 28.72
CA GLY A 272 -5.21 -11.84 28.59
C GLY A 272 -5.95 -12.30 27.34
N GLY A 273 -7.06 -11.63 27.04
CA GLY A 273 -7.94 -11.97 25.94
C GLY A 273 -8.93 -13.11 26.24
N ASP A 274 -9.90 -13.30 25.33
CA ASP A 274 -10.90 -14.37 25.43
C ASP A 274 -10.43 -15.61 24.63
N PRO A 275 -10.14 -16.76 25.28
CA PRO A 275 -9.77 -17.98 24.57
C PRO A 275 -10.83 -18.46 23.56
N ALA A 276 -12.10 -18.09 23.71
CA ALA A 276 -13.14 -18.43 22.73
C ALA A 276 -12.92 -17.72 21.38
N ALA A 277 -12.30 -16.54 21.38
CA ALA A 277 -11.96 -15.79 20.17
C ALA A 277 -10.57 -16.16 19.60
N CYS A 278 -9.92 -17.22 20.10
CA CYS A 278 -8.55 -17.58 19.71
C CYS A 278 -8.34 -17.68 18.20
N LYS A 279 -9.26 -18.26 17.45
CA LYS A 279 -9.15 -18.39 15.99
C LYS A 279 -9.17 -17.01 15.31
N GLN A 280 -10.01 -16.08 15.75
CA GLN A 280 -10.10 -14.73 15.21
C GLN A 280 -8.83 -13.91 15.54
N MET A 281 -8.31 -14.03 16.77
CA MET A 281 -7.02 -13.46 17.14
C MET A 281 -5.90 -14.02 16.26
N ALA A 282 -5.90 -15.34 16.02
CA ALA A 282 -4.94 -15.98 15.14
C ALA A 282 -5.04 -15.48 13.70
N GLN A 283 -6.24 -15.20 13.18
CA GLN A 283 -6.44 -14.64 11.84
C GLN A 283 -5.79 -13.25 11.70
N GLN A 284 -5.99 -12.36 12.68
CA GLN A 284 -5.38 -11.02 12.68
C GLN A 284 -3.85 -11.10 12.74
N LEU A 285 -3.31 -11.85 13.71
CA LEU A 285 -1.87 -11.98 13.91
C LEU A 285 -1.19 -12.74 12.76
N PHE A 286 -1.87 -13.72 12.15
CA PHE A 286 -1.34 -14.42 10.99
C PHE A 286 -1.04 -13.47 9.85
N GLN A 287 -1.97 -12.59 9.48
CA GLN A 287 -1.77 -11.65 8.38
C GLN A 287 -0.65 -10.65 8.70
N THR A 288 -0.63 -10.10 9.92
CA THR A 288 0.44 -9.17 10.35
C THR A 288 1.83 -9.81 10.28
N LEU A 289 1.97 -11.07 10.74
CA LEU A 289 3.25 -11.77 10.74
C LEU A 289 3.63 -12.31 9.36
N ALA A 290 2.67 -12.69 8.52
CA ALA A 290 2.91 -13.13 7.15
C ALA A 290 3.45 -12.00 6.27
N ASP A 291 3.07 -10.75 6.51
CA ASP A 291 3.64 -9.58 5.85
C ASP A 291 5.12 -9.36 6.21
N GLN A 292 5.54 -9.80 7.38
CA GLN A 292 6.93 -9.66 7.83
C GLN A 292 7.84 -10.78 7.28
N GLN A 293 7.25 -11.90 6.87
CA GLN A 293 7.99 -13.05 6.34
C GLN A 293 7.18 -13.77 5.25
N SER A 294 7.68 -13.81 4.06
CA SER A 294 6.98 -14.17 2.81
C SER A 294 6.39 -15.58 2.71
N LYS A 295 6.57 -16.46 3.69
CA LYS A 295 6.00 -17.83 3.67
C LYS A 295 5.70 -18.31 5.10
N LEU A 296 4.49 -18.02 5.56
CA LEU A 296 3.97 -18.54 6.82
C LEU A 296 2.92 -19.63 6.52
N ASP A 297 3.12 -20.84 7.05
CA ASP A 297 2.20 -21.95 6.83
C ASP A 297 1.14 -22.06 7.92
N ARG A 298 1.50 -21.66 9.16
CA ARG A 298 0.64 -21.81 10.34
C ARG A 298 1.02 -20.81 11.43
N ILE A 299 0.06 -20.44 12.24
CA ILE A 299 0.26 -19.74 13.50
C ILE A 299 -0.28 -20.58 14.66
N ASP A 300 0.49 -20.68 15.73
CA ASP A 300 0.13 -21.32 17.01
C ASP A 300 0.08 -20.25 18.10
N LEU A 301 -1.10 -20.01 18.66
CA LEU A 301 -1.30 -19.10 19.79
C LEU A 301 -1.33 -19.91 21.10
N THR A 302 -0.68 -19.41 22.14
CA THR A 302 -0.70 -19.97 23.48
C THR A 302 -1.00 -18.87 24.49
N PHE A 303 -1.94 -19.13 25.41
CA PHE A 303 -2.27 -18.23 26.51
C PHE A 303 -1.50 -18.63 27.79
N ALA A 304 -1.33 -17.69 28.69
CA ALA A 304 -0.63 -17.91 29.96
C ALA A 304 -1.20 -19.09 30.80
N GLY A 305 -2.46 -19.50 30.59
CA GLY A 305 -3.10 -20.66 31.22
C GLY A 305 -2.88 -22.01 30.49
N GLY A 306 -2.06 -22.06 29.45
CA GLY A 306 -1.77 -23.27 28.65
C GLY A 306 -2.83 -23.65 27.62
N ALA A 307 -3.97 -22.95 27.56
CA ALA A 307 -4.91 -23.05 26.44
C ALA A 307 -4.31 -22.42 25.19
N GLY A 308 -4.78 -22.81 24.00
CA GLY A 308 -4.30 -22.22 22.76
C GLY A 308 -5.05 -22.76 21.55
N CYS A 309 -4.72 -22.24 20.38
CA CYS A 309 -5.25 -22.72 19.10
C CYS A 309 -4.19 -22.62 18.01
N SER A 310 -4.41 -23.36 16.93
CA SER A 310 -3.62 -23.28 15.70
C SER A 310 -4.50 -22.84 14.54
N LEU A 311 -3.94 -22.08 13.61
CA LEU A 311 -4.60 -21.64 12.38
C LEU A 311 -3.67 -21.88 11.21
N SER A 312 -4.15 -22.55 10.18
CA SER A 312 -3.42 -22.76 8.91
C SER A 312 -3.53 -21.56 7.98
N SER A 313 -2.60 -21.45 7.03
CA SER A 313 -2.66 -20.43 5.97
C SER A 313 -3.94 -20.50 5.14
N ALA A 314 -4.47 -21.70 4.89
CA ALA A 314 -5.74 -21.90 4.18
C ALA A 314 -6.94 -21.34 4.95
N GLU A 315 -6.99 -21.52 6.29
CA GLU A 315 -8.03 -20.93 7.13
C GLU A 315 -7.88 -19.41 7.22
N ALA A 316 -6.64 -18.89 7.28
CA ALA A 316 -6.36 -17.46 7.30
C ALA A 316 -6.79 -16.78 5.97
N ALA A 317 -6.62 -17.45 4.84
CA ALA A 317 -6.98 -16.94 3.52
C ALA A 317 -8.49 -16.63 3.36
N LEU A 318 -9.35 -17.31 4.11
CA LEU A 318 -10.82 -17.07 4.06
C LEU A 318 -11.25 -15.67 4.47
N VAL A 319 -10.45 -15.00 5.29
CA VAL A 319 -10.71 -13.64 5.77
C VAL A 319 -9.60 -12.67 5.41
N ALA A 320 -8.66 -13.09 4.57
CA ALA A 320 -7.53 -12.26 4.16
C ALA A 320 -7.98 -10.96 3.49
N PRO A 321 -7.18 -9.89 3.55
CA PRO A 321 -7.41 -8.70 2.75
C PRO A 321 -7.54 -9.10 1.28
N GLY A 322 -8.52 -8.56 0.58
CA GLY A 322 -8.80 -8.94 -0.80
C GLY A 322 -9.56 -10.25 -1.00
N ALA A 323 -9.95 -10.99 0.06
CA ALA A 323 -10.82 -12.17 -0.06
C ALA A 323 -12.14 -11.85 -0.79
N LEU A 324 -12.58 -10.59 -0.72
CA LEU A 324 -13.75 -10.09 -1.44
C LEU A 324 -13.41 -9.49 -2.82
N ALA A 325 -12.16 -9.46 -3.22
CA ALA A 325 -11.74 -8.90 -4.51
C ALA A 325 -11.97 -9.83 -5.72
N GLY A 326 -12.41 -11.06 -5.50
CA GLY A 326 -12.72 -12.03 -6.57
C GLY A 326 -11.51 -12.82 -7.07
N ALA A 327 -10.59 -13.19 -6.20
CA ALA A 327 -9.30 -13.80 -6.51
C ALA A 327 -9.31 -15.15 -7.25
N ASP A 328 -10.41 -15.88 -7.24
CA ASP A 328 -10.44 -17.26 -7.77
C ASP A 328 -10.50 -17.36 -9.31
N ASN A 329 -10.78 -16.26 -10.02
CA ASN A 329 -11.02 -16.32 -11.47
C ASN A 329 -9.92 -15.68 -12.33
N GLY A 330 -8.76 -15.38 -11.74
CA GLY A 330 -7.74 -14.58 -12.43
C GLY A 330 -8.32 -13.20 -12.77
N VAL A 331 -7.50 -12.16 -12.67
CA VAL A 331 -8.01 -10.80 -12.89
C VAL A 331 -8.32 -10.60 -14.37
N GLN A 332 -9.59 -10.79 -14.73
CA GLN A 332 -10.08 -10.59 -16.09
C GLN A 332 -10.19 -9.09 -16.38
N ALA A 333 -9.34 -8.56 -17.23
CA ALA A 333 -9.50 -7.21 -17.77
C ALA A 333 -10.52 -7.19 -18.91
N PHE A 334 -11.18 -6.03 -19.04
CA PHE A 334 -12.12 -5.74 -20.12
C PHE A 334 -11.66 -4.51 -20.90
N ILE A 335 -12.02 -4.44 -22.16
CA ILE A 335 -11.84 -3.26 -23.02
C ILE A 335 -13.21 -2.76 -23.42
N GLN A 336 -13.49 -1.50 -23.13
CA GLN A 336 -14.62 -0.79 -23.69
C GLN A 336 -14.19 -0.14 -25.00
N LEU A 337 -14.95 -0.38 -26.05
CA LEU A 337 -14.74 0.22 -27.37
C LEU A 337 -15.43 1.59 -27.47
N GLU A 338 -15.05 2.41 -28.47
CA GLU A 338 -15.64 3.73 -28.70
C GLU A 338 -17.15 3.68 -28.95
N ASP A 339 -17.66 2.61 -29.57
CA ASP A 339 -19.08 2.39 -29.77
C ASP A 339 -19.83 1.91 -28.52
N GLY A 340 -19.12 1.79 -27.39
CA GLY A 340 -19.67 1.38 -26.10
C GLY A 340 -19.67 -0.13 -25.83
N ARG A 341 -19.36 -0.96 -26.81
CA ARG A 341 -19.25 -2.41 -26.60
C ARG A 341 -18.19 -2.75 -25.57
N LEU A 342 -18.44 -3.81 -24.81
CA LEU A 342 -17.48 -4.38 -23.88
C LEU A 342 -16.92 -5.69 -24.41
N THR A 343 -15.61 -5.84 -24.34
CA THR A 343 -14.88 -7.05 -24.76
C THR A 343 -13.99 -7.54 -23.61
N ARG A 344 -13.72 -8.83 -23.54
CA ARG A 344 -12.76 -9.44 -22.63
C ARG A 344 -11.37 -9.34 -23.22
N TYR A 345 -10.45 -8.75 -22.49
CA TYR A 345 -9.03 -8.76 -22.83
C TYR A 345 -8.43 -10.10 -22.38
N LEU A 346 -7.97 -10.91 -23.31
CA LEU A 346 -7.45 -12.25 -23.01
C LEU A 346 -5.95 -12.21 -22.72
N GLN A 347 -5.18 -11.80 -23.72
CA GLN A 347 -3.72 -11.77 -23.67
C GLN A 347 -3.19 -10.88 -24.79
N GLU A 348 -1.98 -10.37 -24.62
CA GLU A 348 -1.28 -9.61 -25.66
C GLU A 348 -1.19 -10.40 -26.96
N GLY A 349 -1.58 -9.77 -28.08
CA GLY A 349 -1.62 -10.39 -29.41
C GLY A 349 -2.84 -11.22 -29.74
N MET A 350 -3.77 -11.44 -28.78
CA MET A 350 -5.07 -12.08 -29.04
C MET A 350 -6.14 -11.02 -29.30
N GLU A 351 -7.06 -11.32 -30.20
CA GLU A 351 -8.24 -10.48 -30.40
C GLU A 351 -9.15 -10.51 -29.17
N PRO A 352 -9.56 -9.35 -28.64
CA PRO A 352 -10.53 -9.28 -27.56
C PRO A 352 -11.85 -9.96 -27.96
N LEU A 353 -12.43 -10.73 -27.05
CA LEU A 353 -13.71 -11.41 -27.28
C LEU A 353 -14.86 -10.57 -26.74
N PRO A 354 -15.95 -10.36 -27.51
CA PRO A 354 -17.15 -9.73 -26.97
C PRO A 354 -17.65 -10.42 -25.71
N VAL A 355 -18.10 -9.63 -24.72
CA VAL A 355 -18.80 -10.24 -23.57
C VAL A 355 -20.14 -10.82 -24.03
N PRO A 356 -20.67 -11.85 -23.35
CA PRO A 356 -22.02 -12.32 -23.66
C PRO A 356 -23.08 -11.25 -23.35
N GLY A 357 -24.22 -11.34 -24.03
CA GLY A 357 -25.35 -10.43 -23.84
C GLY A 357 -25.26 -9.12 -24.65
N VAL A 358 -26.15 -8.19 -24.34
CA VAL A 358 -26.34 -6.94 -25.09
C VAL A 358 -25.10 -6.03 -25.07
N LEU A 359 -24.34 -6.05 -23.99
CA LEU A 359 -23.16 -5.16 -23.83
C LEU A 359 -21.99 -5.56 -24.74
N GLY A 360 -21.96 -6.80 -25.24
CA GLY A 360 -20.99 -7.25 -26.25
C GLY A 360 -21.39 -6.96 -27.70
N GLN A 361 -22.58 -6.42 -27.93
CA GLN A 361 -23.13 -6.12 -29.24
C GLN A 361 -23.07 -4.60 -29.54
N ALA A 362 -22.93 -4.26 -30.82
CA ALA A 362 -22.97 -2.87 -31.24
C ALA A 362 -24.36 -2.27 -30.99
N PRO A 363 -24.47 -1.11 -30.31
CA PRO A 363 -25.75 -0.46 -30.09
C PRO A 363 -26.42 -0.10 -31.41
N GLN A 364 -27.71 -0.33 -31.51
CA GLN A 364 -28.49 0.06 -32.68
C GLN A 364 -29.08 1.49 -32.50
N ALA A 365 -29.39 2.14 -33.58
CA ALA A 365 -29.99 3.47 -33.55
C ALA A 365 -31.27 3.49 -32.70
N GLY A 366 -31.36 4.42 -31.75
CA GLY A 366 -32.49 4.57 -30.83
C GLY A 366 -32.44 3.64 -29.60
N GLN A 367 -31.40 2.82 -29.47
CA GLN A 367 -31.16 2.04 -28.25
C GLN A 367 -30.31 2.79 -27.24
N PHE A 368 -30.22 2.25 -26.02
CA PHE A 368 -29.33 2.72 -24.97
C PHE A 368 -27.87 2.64 -25.43
N HIS A 369 -27.14 3.75 -25.35
CA HIS A 369 -25.73 3.85 -25.69
C HIS A 369 -24.87 3.83 -24.43
N PRO A 370 -23.99 2.82 -24.25
CA PRO A 370 -23.13 2.71 -23.09
C PRO A 370 -22.10 3.85 -23.02
N GLY A 371 -22.04 4.51 -21.87
CA GLY A 371 -21.03 5.50 -21.51
C GLY A 371 -19.98 4.92 -20.57
N ALA A 372 -20.06 5.20 -19.26
CA ALA A 372 -19.16 4.63 -18.27
C ALA A 372 -19.66 3.25 -17.82
N VAL A 373 -18.74 2.29 -17.72
CA VAL A 373 -19.03 0.90 -17.34
C VAL A 373 -18.18 0.51 -16.13
N ALA A 374 -18.79 -0.17 -15.15
CA ALA A 374 -18.10 -0.89 -14.10
C ALA A 374 -18.55 -2.34 -14.06
N VAL A 375 -17.63 -3.27 -14.11
CA VAL A 375 -17.91 -4.70 -14.03
C VAL A 375 -17.82 -5.14 -12.58
N ARG A 376 -18.84 -5.87 -12.10
CA ARG A 376 -18.84 -6.43 -10.75
C ARG A 376 -17.69 -7.44 -10.60
N ARG A 377 -17.15 -7.58 -9.39
CA ARG A 377 -15.93 -8.36 -9.14
C ARG A 377 -16.05 -9.85 -9.50
N ASP A 378 -17.25 -10.39 -9.54
CA ASP A 378 -17.53 -11.76 -10.03
C ASP A 378 -17.67 -11.86 -11.55
N ALA A 379 -17.53 -10.74 -12.27
CA ALA A 379 -17.70 -10.62 -13.72
C ALA A 379 -19.08 -11.09 -14.25
N ALA A 380 -20.10 -11.15 -13.39
CA ALA A 380 -21.44 -11.62 -13.77
C ALA A 380 -22.38 -10.48 -14.18
N VAL A 381 -22.17 -9.27 -13.66
CA VAL A 381 -23.00 -8.09 -13.89
C VAL A 381 -22.14 -6.89 -14.20
N ALA A 382 -22.60 -6.02 -15.09
CA ALA A 382 -22.04 -4.70 -15.33
C ALA A 382 -23.06 -3.61 -15.00
N ALA A 383 -22.59 -2.57 -14.32
CA ALA A 383 -23.29 -1.31 -14.17
C ALA A 383 -22.88 -0.38 -15.33
N VAL A 384 -23.84 0.17 -16.03
CA VAL A 384 -23.64 0.96 -17.25
C VAL A 384 -24.35 2.29 -17.11
N ILE A 385 -23.61 3.37 -17.15
CA ILE A 385 -24.17 4.72 -17.26
C ILE A 385 -24.30 5.04 -18.76
N GLY A 386 -25.44 5.60 -19.17
CA GLY A 386 -25.63 6.03 -20.55
C GLY A 386 -24.58 7.04 -21.00
N ALA A 387 -24.30 7.11 -22.29
CA ALA A 387 -23.32 8.03 -22.86
C ALA A 387 -23.67 9.51 -22.61
N ASP A 388 -24.95 9.81 -22.38
CA ASP A 388 -25.46 11.12 -22.00
C ASP A 388 -25.29 11.42 -20.48
N GLY A 389 -24.86 10.44 -19.70
CA GLY A 389 -24.69 10.53 -18.24
C GLY A 389 -26.00 10.57 -17.45
N ARG A 390 -27.14 10.22 -18.03
CA ARG A 390 -28.46 10.41 -17.39
C ARG A 390 -28.91 9.23 -16.55
N ASP A 391 -28.81 8.04 -17.08
CA ASP A 391 -29.37 6.84 -16.49
C ASP A 391 -28.28 5.81 -16.20
N LEU A 392 -28.39 5.15 -15.07
CA LEU A 392 -27.62 3.97 -14.72
C LEU A 392 -28.53 2.75 -14.87
N VAL A 393 -28.10 1.78 -15.66
CA VAL A 393 -28.73 0.46 -15.79
C VAL A 393 -27.76 -0.64 -15.38
N GLU A 394 -28.29 -1.79 -14.98
CA GLU A 394 -27.51 -3.01 -14.80
C GLU A 394 -27.81 -3.98 -15.93
N THR A 395 -26.81 -4.77 -16.32
CA THR A 395 -26.95 -5.84 -17.30
C THR A 395 -26.16 -7.07 -16.87
N GLU A 396 -26.74 -8.24 -17.06
CA GLU A 396 -26.03 -9.51 -16.85
C GLU A 396 -25.09 -9.78 -18.03
N LEU A 397 -23.89 -10.25 -17.73
CA LEU A 397 -22.88 -10.65 -18.72
C LEU A 397 -23.06 -12.12 -19.10
N THR A 398 -24.30 -12.51 -19.48
CA THR A 398 -24.72 -13.84 -19.86
C THR A 398 -25.38 -13.82 -21.24
N GLU A 399 -25.47 -15.00 -21.91
CA GLU A 399 -26.21 -15.11 -23.16
C GLU A 399 -27.69 -14.70 -22.94
N GLY A 400 -28.18 -13.77 -23.77
CA GLY A 400 -29.53 -13.22 -23.62
C GLY A 400 -29.65 -12.09 -22.58
N GLY A 401 -28.57 -11.68 -21.92
CA GLY A 401 -28.56 -10.51 -21.04
C GLY A 401 -28.99 -9.24 -21.80
N THR A 402 -29.89 -8.46 -21.20
CA THR A 402 -30.42 -7.22 -21.73
C THR A 402 -30.18 -6.05 -20.76
N TYR A 403 -30.26 -4.81 -21.23
CA TYR A 403 -30.27 -3.67 -20.32
C TYR A 403 -31.52 -3.71 -19.45
N GLY A 404 -31.31 -3.61 -18.13
CA GLY A 404 -32.40 -3.48 -17.18
C GLY A 404 -33.06 -2.11 -17.23
N GLU A 405 -34.13 -1.94 -16.46
CA GLU A 405 -34.72 -0.62 -16.21
C GLU A 405 -33.73 0.26 -15.44
N PRO A 406 -33.75 1.58 -15.65
CA PRO A 406 -32.91 2.51 -14.91
C PRO A 406 -33.03 2.32 -13.39
N VAL A 407 -31.90 2.10 -12.73
CA VAL A 407 -31.81 2.00 -11.26
C VAL A 407 -31.68 3.38 -10.64
N VAL A 408 -30.91 4.25 -11.31
CA VAL A 408 -30.66 5.64 -10.90
C VAL A 408 -30.76 6.52 -12.12
N SER A 409 -31.42 7.69 -11.95
CA SER A 409 -31.42 8.77 -12.96
C SER A 409 -30.99 10.08 -12.31
N THR A 410 -30.18 10.87 -13.04
CA THR A 410 -29.87 12.24 -12.63
C THR A 410 -30.97 13.21 -13.09
N ARG A 411 -31.07 14.33 -12.37
CA ARG A 411 -31.91 15.46 -12.77
C ARG A 411 -31.15 16.48 -13.63
N SER A 412 -29.83 16.35 -13.71
CA SER A 412 -29.00 17.25 -14.49
C SER A 412 -29.34 17.18 -15.97
N ALA A 413 -29.59 18.34 -16.57
CA ALA A 413 -29.75 18.50 -18.03
C ALA A 413 -28.41 18.85 -18.72
N GLN A 414 -27.34 19.09 -17.97
CA GLN A 414 -26.06 19.53 -18.52
C GLN A 414 -25.19 18.31 -18.92
N PRO A 415 -24.69 18.25 -20.16
CA PRO A 415 -23.78 17.20 -20.59
C PRO A 415 -22.54 17.10 -19.68
N GLY A 416 -22.18 15.88 -19.32
CA GLY A 416 -21.02 15.61 -18.45
C GLY A 416 -21.20 16.01 -16.98
N LYS A 417 -22.36 16.49 -16.55
CA LYS A 417 -22.70 16.86 -15.17
C LYS A 417 -23.77 15.94 -14.57
N GLY A 418 -23.87 14.74 -15.03
CA GLY A 418 -24.78 13.71 -14.50
C GLY A 418 -24.03 12.63 -13.73
N LEU A 419 -24.53 11.40 -13.85
CA LEU A 419 -23.97 10.21 -13.22
C LEU A 419 -22.56 9.92 -13.73
N ALA A 420 -21.68 9.49 -12.83
CA ALA A 420 -20.28 9.22 -13.16
C ALA A 420 -19.65 8.23 -12.17
N SER A 421 -18.51 7.65 -12.59
CA SER A 421 -17.59 6.91 -11.75
C SER A 421 -18.24 5.73 -11.01
N PRO A 422 -18.97 4.82 -11.71
CA PRO A 422 -19.49 3.63 -11.06
C PRO A 422 -18.33 2.77 -10.56
N SER A 423 -18.46 2.19 -9.34
CA SER A 423 -17.45 1.36 -8.71
C SER A 423 -18.12 0.34 -7.79
N TRP A 424 -17.77 -0.94 -7.93
CA TRP A 424 -18.29 -2.03 -7.11
C TRP A 424 -17.34 -2.33 -5.96
N ASP A 425 -17.88 -2.47 -4.75
CA ASP A 425 -17.14 -3.08 -3.65
C ASP A 425 -17.18 -4.62 -3.74
N GLY A 426 -16.51 -5.30 -2.80
CA GLY A 426 -16.51 -6.76 -2.73
C GLY A 426 -17.77 -7.35 -2.12
N ARG A 427 -18.65 -6.50 -1.57
CA ARG A 427 -19.95 -6.88 -0.98
C ARG A 427 -21.10 -6.80 -1.98
N GLN A 428 -20.78 -6.52 -3.26
CA GLN A 428 -21.72 -6.36 -4.36
C GLN A 428 -22.60 -5.09 -4.24
N ASP A 429 -22.13 -4.09 -3.51
CA ASP A 429 -22.74 -2.77 -3.49
C ASP A 429 -22.09 -1.89 -4.57
N LEU A 430 -22.91 -1.13 -5.29
CA LEU A 430 -22.46 -0.22 -6.34
C LEU A 430 -22.43 1.22 -5.82
N TRP A 431 -21.31 1.89 -6.01
CA TRP A 431 -21.08 3.27 -5.63
C TRP A 431 -20.95 4.14 -6.87
N LEU A 432 -21.50 5.35 -6.85
CA LEU A 432 -21.39 6.30 -7.95
C LEU A 432 -21.57 7.75 -7.50
N VAL A 433 -21.20 8.67 -8.36
CA VAL A 433 -21.39 10.12 -8.15
C VAL A 433 -22.47 10.63 -9.10
N ASP A 434 -23.39 11.45 -8.59
CA ASP A 434 -24.23 12.33 -9.38
C ASP A 434 -23.67 13.75 -9.27
N ARG A 435 -23.11 14.25 -10.36
CA ARG A 435 -22.45 15.55 -10.45
C ARG A 435 -23.43 16.69 -10.79
N ASP A 436 -24.74 16.50 -10.59
CA ASP A 436 -25.73 17.55 -10.80
C ASP A 436 -25.33 18.83 -10.05
N PRO A 437 -25.05 19.94 -10.72
CA PRO A 437 -24.61 21.17 -10.05
C PRO A 437 -25.63 21.74 -9.06
N ALA A 438 -26.92 21.42 -9.25
CA ALA A 438 -28.00 21.86 -8.35
C ALA A 438 -28.08 21.01 -7.08
N ALA A 439 -27.68 19.73 -7.16
CA ALA A 439 -27.76 18.79 -6.05
C ALA A 439 -26.74 17.65 -6.21
N PRO A 440 -25.42 17.92 -6.04
CA PRO A 440 -24.41 16.89 -6.16
C PRO A 440 -24.59 15.83 -5.06
N ARG A 441 -24.46 14.55 -5.43
CA ARG A 441 -24.70 13.42 -4.50
C ARG A 441 -23.65 12.33 -4.71
N VAL A 442 -23.32 11.65 -3.62
CA VAL A 442 -22.74 10.31 -3.65
C VAL A 442 -23.86 9.32 -3.39
N LEU A 443 -23.92 8.27 -4.17
CA LEU A 443 -24.98 7.27 -4.11
C LEU A 443 -24.40 5.87 -3.89
N LEU A 444 -25.10 5.10 -3.09
CA LEU A 444 -24.90 3.66 -2.91
C LEU A 444 -26.14 2.94 -3.46
N VAL A 445 -25.93 1.94 -4.29
CA VAL A 445 -26.99 1.07 -4.81
C VAL A 445 -26.76 -0.34 -4.28
N ARG A 446 -27.71 -0.81 -3.46
CA ARG A 446 -27.75 -2.17 -2.90
C ARG A 446 -28.94 -2.92 -3.49
N GLY A 447 -28.69 -3.83 -4.44
CA GLY A 447 -29.74 -4.40 -5.27
C GLY A 447 -30.49 -3.29 -6.02
N ARG A 448 -31.75 -3.05 -5.71
CA ARG A 448 -32.55 -1.95 -6.29
C ARG A 448 -32.78 -0.76 -5.33
N THR A 449 -32.20 -0.83 -4.13
CA THR A 449 -32.34 0.25 -3.14
C THR A 449 -31.25 1.28 -3.36
N VAL A 450 -31.64 2.53 -3.62
CA VAL A 450 -30.73 3.67 -3.78
C VAL A 450 -30.65 4.44 -2.49
N VAL A 451 -29.45 4.60 -1.96
CA VAL A 451 -29.13 5.32 -0.73
C VAL A 451 -28.32 6.57 -1.08
N GLN A 452 -28.79 7.74 -0.63
CA GLN A 452 -27.95 8.93 -0.69
C GLN A 452 -26.96 8.91 0.47
N VAL A 453 -25.67 8.91 0.14
CA VAL A 453 -24.57 8.85 1.11
C VAL A 453 -24.23 10.25 1.59
N GLN A 454 -24.18 10.42 2.90
CA GLN A 454 -23.67 11.66 3.50
C GLN A 454 -22.14 11.67 3.44
N VAL A 455 -21.55 12.78 3.00
CA VAL A 455 -20.09 12.96 2.97
C VAL A 455 -19.74 14.10 3.91
N GLU A 456 -19.03 13.79 4.99
CA GLU A 456 -18.57 14.76 5.97
C GLU A 456 -17.19 15.34 5.58
N GLY A 457 -16.89 16.59 5.95
CA GLY A 457 -15.58 17.21 5.74
C GLY A 457 -15.31 17.66 4.29
N LEU A 458 -16.33 17.86 3.46
CA LEU A 458 -16.17 18.39 2.10
C LEU A 458 -15.69 19.84 2.05
N GLU A 459 -16.07 20.67 3.05
CA GLU A 459 -15.61 22.07 3.18
C GLU A 459 -15.76 22.90 1.90
N GLY A 460 -16.89 22.73 1.19
CA GLY A 460 -17.17 23.42 -0.08
C GLY A 460 -16.63 22.72 -1.33
N ARG A 461 -15.87 21.63 -1.18
CA ARG A 461 -15.43 20.78 -2.28
C ARG A 461 -16.58 19.90 -2.79
N THR A 462 -16.50 19.49 -4.04
CA THR A 462 -17.46 18.56 -4.68
C THR A 462 -16.76 17.30 -5.13
N VAL A 463 -17.45 16.16 -4.99
CA VAL A 463 -16.95 14.86 -5.45
C VAL A 463 -17.09 14.77 -6.96
N GLN A 464 -15.98 14.58 -7.66
CA GLN A 464 -15.94 14.43 -9.12
C GLN A 464 -15.85 12.95 -9.54
N SER A 465 -15.16 12.14 -8.75
CA SER A 465 -14.95 10.71 -9.01
C SER A 465 -14.76 9.97 -7.70
N LEU A 466 -15.02 8.68 -7.69
CA LEU A 466 -14.78 7.81 -6.54
C LEU A 466 -14.27 6.42 -6.97
N ARG A 467 -13.60 5.73 -6.04
CA ARG A 467 -13.27 4.31 -6.10
C ARG A 467 -13.39 3.70 -4.70
N ILE A 468 -14.28 2.74 -4.55
CA ILE A 468 -14.46 2.00 -3.29
C ILE A 468 -13.48 0.84 -3.19
N SER A 469 -12.95 0.56 -1.99
CA SER A 469 -12.13 -0.63 -1.72
C SER A 469 -12.98 -1.92 -1.76
N SER A 470 -12.33 -3.07 -1.99
CA SER A 470 -13.03 -4.37 -1.99
C SER A 470 -13.64 -4.72 -0.64
N ASP A 471 -13.03 -4.27 0.46
CA ASP A 471 -13.57 -4.47 1.82
C ASP A 471 -14.82 -3.61 2.11
N GLY A 472 -15.10 -2.58 1.30
CA GLY A 472 -16.22 -1.67 1.45
C GLY A 472 -16.09 -0.68 2.61
N THR A 473 -14.89 -0.53 3.21
CA THR A 473 -14.67 0.34 4.38
C THR A 473 -13.94 1.63 4.06
N ARG A 474 -13.24 1.70 2.92
CA ARG A 474 -12.42 2.85 2.52
C ARG A 474 -12.78 3.28 1.10
N ILE A 475 -12.84 4.58 0.89
CA ILE A 475 -13.22 5.16 -0.41
C ILE A 475 -12.25 6.26 -0.82
N ALA A 476 -11.68 6.15 -2.02
CA ALA A 476 -10.87 7.20 -2.63
C ALA A 476 -11.79 8.16 -3.39
N LEU A 477 -11.65 9.44 -3.13
CA LEU A 477 -12.44 10.51 -3.73
C LEU A 477 -11.54 11.50 -4.45
N LEU A 478 -11.90 11.86 -5.67
CA LEU A 478 -11.35 13.03 -6.35
C LEU A 478 -12.27 14.23 -6.07
N LEU A 479 -11.75 15.20 -5.34
CA LEU A 479 -12.46 16.38 -4.87
C LEU A 479 -12.01 17.62 -5.65
N SER A 480 -12.95 18.47 -6.03
CA SER A 480 -12.68 19.76 -6.70
C SER A 480 -13.35 20.90 -5.95
N GLU A 481 -12.67 22.02 -5.83
CA GLU A 481 -13.20 23.26 -5.28
C GLU A 481 -13.49 24.25 -6.43
N GLY A 482 -14.72 24.75 -6.50
CA GLY A 482 -15.11 25.75 -7.48
C GLY A 482 -14.88 25.38 -8.95
N GLY A 483 -14.78 24.07 -9.29
CA GLY A 483 -14.45 23.59 -10.64
C GLY A 483 -12.96 23.64 -10.99
N GLY A 484 -12.09 23.89 -10.01
CA GLY A 484 -10.63 23.83 -10.14
C GLY A 484 -10.08 22.39 -10.26
N PRO A 485 -8.76 22.21 -10.18
CA PRO A 485 -8.12 20.91 -10.29
C PRO A 485 -8.61 19.96 -9.18
N THR A 486 -8.64 18.68 -9.51
CA THR A 486 -9.02 17.62 -8.57
C THR A 486 -7.87 17.23 -7.67
N ARG A 487 -8.18 16.95 -6.40
CA ARG A 487 -7.25 16.45 -5.38
C ARG A 487 -7.76 15.13 -4.82
N LEU A 488 -6.83 14.29 -4.36
CA LEU A 488 -7.15 12.98 -3.83
C LEU A 488 -7.34 13.03 -2.33
N ALA A 489 -8.53 12.62 -1.88
CA ALA A 489 -8.83 12.36 -0.48
C ALA A 489 -9.25 10.89 -0.28
N LEU A 490 -8.94 10.35 0.89
CA LEU A 490 -9.38 9.05 1.33
C LEU A 490 -10.36 9.22 2.50
N GLY A 491 -11.51 8.54 2.44
CA GLY A 491 -12.53 8.54 3.48
C GLY A 491 -12.84 7.15 3.99
N LEU A 492 -13.47 7.09 5.16
CA LEU A 492 -14.01 5.87 5.75
C LEU A 492 -15.50 5.76 5.45
N VAL A 493 -15.95 4.55 5.21
CA VAL A 493 -17.35 4.23 4.95
C VAL A 493 -17.96 3.56 6.17
N GLU A 494 -18.88 4.25 6.81
CA GLU A 494 -19.68 3.72 7.91
C GLU A 494 -21.03 3.27 7.39
N HIS A 495 -21.30 1.98 7.49
CA HIS A 495 -22.58 1.37 7.17
C HIS A 495 -23.51 1.33 8.39
N GLY A 496 -24.81 1.49 8.17
CA GLY A 496 -25.80 1.46 9.22
C GLY A 496 -27.21 1.19 8.71
N GLY A 497 -28.20 1.41 9.58
CA GLY A 497 -29.61 1.20 9.25
C GLY A 497 -30.06 -0.25 9.47
N THR A 498 -31.07 -0.67 8.72
CA THR A 498 -31.66 -2.02 8.76
C THR A 498 -31.73 -2.59 7.34
N PRO A 499 -31.95 -3.91 7.16
CA PRO A 499 -32.04 -4.52 5.82
C PRO A 499 -33.07 -3.87 4.89
N GLY A 500 -34.15 -3.30 5.44
CA GLY A 500 -35.17 -2.58 4.65
C GLY A 500 -34.91 -1.08 4.47
N ALA A 501 -33.95 -0.51 5.19
CA ALA A 501 -33.59 0.91 5.16
C ALA A 501 -32.09 1.09 5.46
N PRO A 502 -31.21 0.66 4.55
CA PRO A 502 -29.77 0.81 4.71
C PRO A 502 -29.36 2.29 4.68
N THR A 503 -28.32 2.63 5.45
CA THR A 503 -27.70 3.96 5.43
C THR A 503 -26.19 3.82 5.27
N ALA A 504 -25.55 4.84 4.71
CA ALA A 504 -24.11 4.92 4.63
C ALA A 504 -23.63 6.37 4.79
N ARG A 505 -22.47 6.55 5.41
CA ARG A 505 -21.79 7.83 5.57
C ARG A 505 -20.33 7.69 5.18
N ILE A 506 -19.77 8.72 4.58
CA ILE A 506 -18.33 8.86 4.35
C ILE A 506 -17.82 9.89 5.35
N THR A 507 -16.89 9.47 6.20
CA THR A 507 -16.36 10.26 7.31
C THR A 507 -14.83 10.31 7.28
N ALA A 508 -14.23 11.08 8.17
CA ALA A 508 -12.78 11.14 8.39
C ALA A 508 -11.96 11.34 7.10
N LEU A 509 -12.44 12.24 6.22
CA LEU A 509 -11.72 12.58 4.99
C LEU A 509 -10.33 13.12 5.30
N ARG A 510 -9.32 12.58 4.62
CA ARG A 510 -7.93 13.07 4.69
C ARG A 510 -7.33 13.16 3.30
N ASP A 511 -6.59 14.23 3.04
CA ASP A 511 -5.82 14.38 1.81
C ASP A 511 -4.54 13.54 1.95
N ILE A 512 -4.37 12.52 1.10
CA ILE A 512 -3.26 11.56 1.18
C ILE A 512 -2.13 11.83 0.19
N ALA A 513 -2.31 12.78 -0.71
CA ALA A 513 -1.32 13.16 -1.72
C ALA A 513 -1.15 14.68 -1.78
N PRO A 514 -0.79 15.35 -0.66
CA PRO A 514 -0.75 16.82 -0.58
C PRO A 514 0.29 17.44 -1.52
N GLN A 515 1.31 16.68 -1.96
CA GLN A 515 2.32 17.10 -2.93
C GLN A 515 1.77 17.21 -4.36
N LEU A 516 0.67 16.53 -4.69
CA LEU A 516 0.07 16.58 -6.02
C LEU A 516 -0.84 17.81 -6.16
N SER A 517 -0.56 18.65 -7.15
CA SER A 517 -1.39 19.81 -7.47
C SER A 517 -2.67 19.46 -8.23
N GLU A 518 -2.66 18.31 -8.91
CA GLU A 518 -3.81 17.78 -9.65
C GLU A 518 -3.73 16.26 -9.73
N VAL A 519 -4.86 15.57 -9.61
CA VAL A 519 -5.00 14.13 -9.77
C VAL A 519 -6.06 13.85 -10.84
N ALA A 520 -5.65 13.27 -11.97
CA ALA A 520 -6.53 12.97 -13.08
C ALA A 520 -7.36 11.69 -12.87
N ALA A 521 -6.73 10.66 -12.30
CA ALA A 521 -7.38 9.37 -12.07
C ALA A 521 -6.77 8.63 -10.86
N VAL A 522 -7.57 7.77 -10.25
CA VAL A 522 -7.18 6.89 -9.14
C VAL A 522 -7.83 5.51 -9.30
N SER A 523 -7.10 4.47 -8.94
CA SER A 523 -7.59 3.09 -8.83
C SER A 523 -6.95 2.40 -7.64
N TRP A 524 -7.65 1.44 -7.03
CA TRP A 524 -7.03 0.54 -6.07
C TRP A 524 -6.07 -0.40 -6.80
N GLY A 525 -4.84 -0.49 -6.31
CA GLY A 525 -3.79 -1.34 -6.88
C GLY A 525 -3.47 -2.56 -6.00
N ASP A 526 -3.81 -2.48 -4.74
CA ASP A 526 -3.80 -3.56 -3.76
C ASP A 526 -4.77 -3.19 -2.64
N THR A 527 -4.90 -4.03 -1.63
CA THR A 527 -5.84 -3.81 -0.50
C THR A 527 -5.51 -2.58 0.34
N ASP A 528 -4.27 -2.10 0.32
CA ASP A 528 -3.81 -0.90 1.03
C ASP A 528 -3.04 0.10 0.12
N GLN A 529 -3.08 -0.12 -1.20
CA GLN A 529 -2.34 0.70 -2.16
C GLN A 529 -3.26 1.29 -3.21
N LEU A 530 -3.07 2.56 -3.50
CA LEU A 530 -3.68 3.29 -4.60
C LEU A 530 -2.67 3.52 -5.71
N VAL A 531 -3.12 3.38 -6.94
CA VAL A 531 -2.42 3.82 -8.14
C VAL A 531 -3.03 5.14 -8.55
N VAL A 532 -2.21 6.17 -8.67
CA VAL A 532 -2.66 7.56 -8.82
C VAL A 532 -1.97 8.19 -10.02
N LEU A 533 -2.74 8.70 -10.94
CA LEU A 533 -2.26 9.47 -12.07
C LEU A 533 -2.40 10.97 -11.73
N GLY A 534 -1.29 11.62 -11.45
CA GLY A 534 -1.29 13.00 -10.97
C GLY A 534 -0.06 13.79 -11.40
N LYS A 535 -0.05 15.05 -11.08
CA LYS A 535 1.10 15.92 -11.31
C LYS A 535 1.39 16.80 -10.09
N GLU A 536 2.65 17.01 -9.81
CA GLU A 536 3.13 18.06 -8.93
C GLU A 536 3.09 19.43 -9.65
N THR A 537 3.22 20.50 -8.89
CA THR A 537 3.30 21.86 -9.48
C THR A 537 4.48 21.94 -10.44
N ASP A 538 4.23 22.47 -11.64
CA ASP A 538 5.24 22.67 -12.71
C ASP A 538 5.92 21.37 -13.20
N ARG A 539 5.29 20.20 -12.96
CA ARG A 539 5.77 18.91 -13.45
C ARG A 539 4.82 18.25 -14.43
N LEU A 540 5.34 17.31 -15.21
CA LEU A 540 4.55 16.45 -16.08
C LEU A 540 3.72 15.48 -15.24
N GLN A 541 2.68 14.93 -15.84
CA GLN A 541 1.85 13.90 -15.26
C GLN A 541 2.66 12.63 -15.01
N GLN A 542 2.51 12.06 -13.83
CA GLN A 542 3.23 10.88 -13.35
C GLN A 542 2.29 9.88 -12.71
N LEU A 543 2.71 8.61 -12.71
CA LEU A 543 2.05 7.54 -11.99
C LEU A 543 2.72 7.37 -10.62
N HIS A 544 1.91 7.46 -9.59
CA HIS A 544 2.32 7.30 -8.19
C HIS A 544 1.68 6.05 -7.60
N PHE A 545 2.43 5.31 -6.80
CA PHE A 545 1.93 4.21 -5.98
C PHE A 545 1.93 4.67 -4.53
N LEU A 546 0.74 4.90 -3.99
CA LEU A 546 0.55 5.48 -2.66
C LEU A 546 -0.10 4.48 -1.72
N GLY A 547 0.45 4.33 -0.52
CA GLY A 547 -0.25 3.67 0.57
C GLY A 547 -1.53 4.42 0.96
N THR A 548 -2.44 3.72 1.62
CA THR A 548 -3.66 4.37 2.15
C THR A 548 -3.36 5.45 3.19
N ASP A 549 -2.18 5.45 3.79
CA ASP A 549 -1.66 6.48 4.69
C ASP A 549 -1.01 7.67 3.96
N GLY A 550 -0.87 7.60 2.63
CA GLY A 550 -0.23 8.61 1.80
C GLY A 550 1.28 8.40 1.59
N SER A 551 1.84 7.34 2.15
CA SER A 551 3.24 6.98 1.91
C SER A 551 3.47 6.55 0.44
N GLN A 552 4.67 6.82 -0.07
CA GLN A 552 5.05 6.39 -1.41
C GLN A 552 5.69 5.00 -1.37
N SER A 553 5.12 4.06 -2.11
CA SER A 553 5.63 2.67 -2.18
C SER A 553 6.84 2.53 -3.11
N THR A 554 7.10 3.52 -3.96
CA THR A 554 8.24 3.54 -4.89
C THR A 554 9.11 4.77 -4.65
N ASP A 555 10.43 4.63 -4.85
CA ASP A 555 11.39 5.73 -4.63
C ASP A 555 11.23 6.88 -5.63
N SER A 556 10.69 6.59 -6.81
CA SER A 556 10.43 7.59 -7.84
C SER A 556 9.13 7.27 -8.55
N PRO A 557 8.27 8.27 -8.78
CA PRO A 557 7.09 8.10 -9.60
C PRO A 557 7.51 7.74 -11.04
N LEU A 558 6.66 6.94 -11.69
CA LEU A 558 6.88 6.59 -13.09
C LEU A 558 6.36 7.71 -13.99
N GLN A 559 7.10 8.04 -15.03
CA GLN A 559 6.62 9.01 -16.01
C GLN A 559 5.32 8.51 -16.64
N GLY A 560 4.26 9.31 -16.59
CA GLY A 560 3.03 9.06 -17.34
C GLY A 560 3.28 9.19 -18.84
N GLY A 561 2.48 8.50 -19.66
CA GLY A 561 2.43 8.78 -21.09
C GLY A 561 1.72 10.12 -21.37
N GLU A 562 1.83 10.60 -22.59
CA GLU A 562 1.14 11.83 -23.00
C GLU A 562 -0.39 11.66 -22.93
N SER A 563 -1.06 12.65 -22.33
CA SER A 563 -2.53 12.75 -22.30
C SER A 563 -3.26 11.52 -21.72
N MET A 564 -2.70 10.87 -20.70
CA MET A 564 -3.42 9.81 -19.99
C MET A 564 -4.60 10.38 -19.22
N THR A 565 -5.79 9.80 -19.43
CA THR A 565 -7.07 10.32 -18.90
C THR A 565 -7.77 9.35 -17.95
N ALA A 566 -7.54 8.05 -18.11
CA ALA A 566 -8.16 7.03 -17.29
C ALA A 566 -7.14 5.99 -16.83
N LEU A 567 -7.42 5.39 -15.68
CA LEU A 567 -6.57 4.43 -15.02
C LEU A 567 -7.43 3.30 -14.47
N SER A 568 -6.99 2.07 -14.66
CA SER A 568 -7.58 0.90 -14.03
C SER A 568 -6.48 -0.03 -13.53
N ALA A 569 -6.57 -0.41 -12.27
CA ALA A 569 -5.67 -1.37 -11.64
C ALA A 569 -6.49 -2.40 -10.86
N THR A 570 -5.87 -3.51 -10.50
CA THR A 570 -6.55 -4.57 -9.74
C THR A 570 -6.03 -4.62 -8.31
N GLU A 571 -6.93 -4.76 -7.35
CA GLU A 571 -6.59 -5.02 -5.94
C GLU A 571 -6.05 -6.45 -5.71
N ALA A 572 -6.31 -7.40 -6.62
CA ALA A 572 -5.77 -8.73 -6.50
C ALA A 572 -4.27 -8.71 -6.82
N ARG A 573 -3.43 -9.14 -5.89
CA ARG A 573 -2.06 -9.53 -6.20
C ARG A 573 -2.14 -10.69 -7.17
N LEU A 574 -1.78 -10.46 -8.41
CA LEU A 574 -1.55 -11.55 -9.36
C LEU A 574 -0.51 -12.47 -8.72
N PRO A 575 -0.69 -13.82 -8.76
CA PRO A 575 0.37 -14.74 -8.40
C PRO A 575 1.61 -14.26 -9.15
N ALA A 576 2.71 -14.05 -8.43
CA ALA A 576 3.92 -13.51 -8.99
C ALA A 576 4.28 -14.35 -10.23
N ASP A 577 4.03 -13.80 -11.41
CA ASP A 577 4.65 -14.30 -12.62
C ASP A 577 6.15 -14.19 -12.36
N PRO A 578 6.92 -15.30 -12.33
CA PRO A 578 8.35 -15.25 -12.09
C PRO A 578 9.08 -14.36 -13.10
N THR A 579 8.40 -13.87 -14.13
CA THR A 579 8.93 -12.96 -15.16
C THR A 579 8.41 -11.52 -15.00
N SER A 580 7.50 -11.23 -14.05
CA SER A 580 6.97 -9.87 -13.80
C SER A 580 7.39 -9.38 -12.41
N PRO A 581 7.84 -8.13 -12.27
CA PRO A 581 8.02 -7.54 -10.94
C PRO A 581 6.68 -7.55 -10.18
N SER A 582 6.75 -7.83 -8.87
CA SER A 582 5.61 -7.86 -7.97
C SER A 582 4.99 -6.46 -7.87
N GLY A 583 3.90 -6.23 -8.59
CA GLY A 583 3.16 -4.97 -8.55
C GLY A 583 1.75 -5.15 -9.12
N PRO A 584 0.82 -4.23 -8.86
CA PRO A 584 -0.51 -4.30 -9.44
C PRO A 584 -0.44 -4.27 -10.96
N ALA A 585 -1.30 -5.03 -11.62
CA ALA A 585 -1.49 -4.87 -13.06
C ALA A 585 -2.17 -3.53 -13.33
N VAL A 586 -1.49 -2.64 -14.03
CA VAL A 586 -1.95 -1.27 -14.30
C VAL A 586 -2.19 -1.10 -15.79
N LEU A 587 -3.37 -0.66 -16.12
CA LEU A 587 -3.82 -0.34 -17.48
C LEU A 587 -4.29 1.12 -17.52
N THR A 588 -3.97 1.81 -18.60
CA THR A 588 -4.37 3.21 -18.79
C THR A 588 -4.84 3.46 -20.23
N SER A 589 -5.65 4.47 -20.39
CA SER A 589 -6.04 4.99 -21.71
C SER A 589 -5.59 6.43 -21.88
N SER A 590 -5.22 6.78 -23.10
CA SER A 590 -4.92 8.12 -23.55
C SER A 590 -5.68 8.42 -24.84
N GLU A 591 -5.56 9.65 -25.34
CA GLU A 591 -6.08 10.03 -26.67
C GLU A 591 -5.43 9.22 -27.81
N HIS A 592 -4.28 8.59 -27.56
CA HIS A 592 -3.49 7.86 -28.57
C HIS A 592 -3.67 6.34 -28.52
N GLY A 593 -4.37 5.80 -27.51
CA GLY A 593 -4.60 4.37 -27.40
C GLY A 593 -4.57 3.85 -25.95
N LEU A 594 -4.48 2.54 -25.86
CA LEU A 594 -4.46 1.81 -24.59
C LEU A 594 -3.04 1.35 -24.26
N TYR A 595 -2.66 1.48 -22.99
CA TYR A 595 -1.32 1.12 -22.51
C TYR A 595 -1.39 0.23 -21.29
N ARG A 596 -0.43 -0.68 -21.19
CA ARG A 596 -0.20 -1.54 -20.03
C ARG A 596 1.16 -1.23 -19.43
N LEU A 597 1.22 -1.13 -18.12
CA LEU A 597 2.47 -1.03 -17.39
C LEU A 597 3.11 -2.43 -17.26
N LYS A 598 4.33 -2.59 -17.75
CA LYS A 598 5.13 -3.80 -17.61
C LYS A 598 6.59 -3.39 -17.45
N ASP A 599 7.31 -3.98 -16.49
CA ASP A 599 8.73 -3.70 -16.22
C ASP A 599 9.02 -2.19 -16.08
N ASN A 600 8.12 -1.44 -15.43
CA ASN A 600 8.15 0.02 -15.25
C ASN A 600 8.14 0.81 -16.58
N GLN A 601 7.67 0.21 -17.66
CA GLN A 601 7.51 0.85 -18.97
C GLN A 601 6.08 0.71 -19.49
N TRP A 602 5.63 1.72 -20.22
CA TRP A 602 4.34 1.68 -20.90
C TRP A 602 4.47 0.95 -22.22
N HIS A 603 3.71 -0.12 -22.37
CA HIS A 603 3.58 -0.88 -23.61
C HIS A 603 2.20 -0.60 -24.19
N GLU A 604 2.17 -0.19 -25.45
CA GLU A 604 0.91 -0.05 -26.18
C GLU A 604 0.26 -1.43 -26.35
N VAL A 605 -1.04 -1.48 -26.09
CA VAL A 605 -1.85 -2.68 -26.33
C VAL A 605 -2.49 -2.54 -27.71
N PRO A 606 -2.05 -3.31 -28.70
CA PRO A 606 -2.61 -3.24 -30.03
C PRO A 606 -4.11 -3.57 -29.99
N SER A 607 -4.94 -2.66 -30.48
CA SER A 607 -6.37 -2.86 -30.66
C SER A 607 -6.72 -2.62 -32.12
N LYS A 608 -7.35 -3.60 -32.78
CA LYS A 608 -7.86 -3.45 -34.16
C LYS A 608 -9.12 -2.59 -34.20
N SER A 609 -9.79 -2.43 -33.07
CA SER A 609 -10.97 -1.59 -32.90
C SER A 609 -10.60 -0.36 -32.09
N GLU A 610 -11.24 0.77 -32.36
CA GLU A 610 -11.07 1.98 -31.56
C GLU A 610 -11.48 1.69 -30.11
N ALA A 611 -10.49 1.63 -29.23
CA ALA A 611 -10.67 1.26 -27.84
C ALA A 611 -10.64 2.52 -26.95
N LYS A 612 -11.66 2.66 -26.11
CA LYS A 612 -11.89 3.82 -25.25
C LYS A 612 -11.23 3.69 -23.88
N ALA A 613 -11.41 2.55 -23.23
CA ALA A 613 -10.95 2.37 -21.86
C ALA A 613 -10.67 0.91 -21.52
N PHE A 614 -9.73 0.71 -20.62
CA PHE A 614 -9.58 -0.54 -19.88
C PHE A 614 -10.40 -0.53 -18.60
N ILE A 615 -10.93 -1.69 -18.22
CA ILE A 615 -11.72 -1.88 -17.01
C ILE A 615 -11.28 -3.18 -16.33
N TYR A 616 -10.82 -3.09 -15.09
CA TYR A 616 -10.79 -4.21 -14.17
C TYR A 616 -12.09 -4.23 -13.35
N PRO A 617 -12.58 -5.41 -12.93
CA PRO A 617 -13.72 -5.51 -12.03
C PRO A 617 -13.50 -4.77 -10.71
N GLY A 618 -14.50 -3.96 -10.28
CA GLY A 618 -14.44 -3.19 -9.04
C GLY A 618 -14.88 -1.74 -9.11
#